data_e0afbe1a240ae50224bb25063141fcee
#
_entry.id   e0afbe1a240ae50224bb25063141fcee
#
_cell.length_a   1.000
_cell.length_b   1.000
_cell.length_c   1.000
_cell.angle_alpha   90.00
_cell.angle_beta   90.00
_cell.angle_gamma   90.00
#
_symmetry.space_group_name_H-M   'P 1'
#
loop_
_entity.id
_entity.type
_entity.pdbx_description
1 polymer ?
#
loop_
_entity_poly.entity_id
_entity_poly.type
_entity_poly.pdbx_seq_one_letter_code
_entity_poly.pdbx_strand_id
1 'polypeptide(L)'
;IVSGNHDSQERLAFGSRLFEKNRIFIAGMAPGKENPRVQKLVRKDKEGEVNFYLLPFLRPSFIREIEGMEQVKTYDEAVRAVIAQMEPDFSARNVLVCHQFFTWNGKSPERSDSETVSVGGQDNVEVSAVETFDYVAAGHIHRPQSVGGDHVRYCGSPLKYSVSEAGQEKGILEVTLGKKGDVTVEKIPLVPLRDVRKIRGKLS
;
A
#
# COMPACT_ATOMS: atom_id res chain seq x y z
N ILE A 1 3.48 -9.34 2.67
CA ILE A 1 2.07 -9.24 2.26
C ILE A 1 1.33 -8.44 3.32
N VAL A 2 0.43 -7.53 2.93
CA VAL A 2 -0.49 -6.81 3.83
C VAL A 2 -1.92 -7.04 3.36
N SER A 3 -2.90 -6.98 4.27
CA SER A 3 -4.31 -7.05 3.91
C SER A 3 -4.79 -5.72 3.31
N GLY A 4 -5.66 -5.82 2.31
CA GLY A 4 -6.38 -4.72 1.72
C GLY A 4 -7.77 -4.53 2.32
N ASN A 5 -8.51 -3.56 1.76
CA ASN A 5 -9.86 -3.20 2.23
C ASN A 5 -10.93 -4.25 1.94
N HIS A 6 -10.68 -5.17 1.00
CA HIS A 6 -11.55 -6.29 0.64
C HIS A 6 -11.20 -7.60 1.34
N ASP A 7 -10.05 -7.68 2.02
CA ASP A 7 -9.61 -8.89 2.70
C ASP A 7 -10.31 -9.06 4.07
N SER A 8 -10.57 -10.32 4.46
CA SER A 8 -10.76 -10.65 5.86
C SER A 8 -9.40 -10.70 6.54
N GLN A 9 -9.14 -9.75 7.42
CA GLN A 9 -7.88 -9.62 8.13
C GLN A 9 -7.53 -10.88 8.92
N GLU A 10 -8.52 -11.45 9.60
CA GLU A 10 -8.37 -12.67 10.42
C GLU A 10 -8.01 -13.88 9.55
N ARG A 11 -8.70 -14.04 8.40
CA ARG A 11 -8.42 -15.15 7.49
C ARG A 11 -7.04 -15.04 6.87
N LEU A 12 -6.60 -13.83 6.49
CA LEU A 12 -5.27 -13.62 5.94
C LEU A 12 -4.18 -13.82 7.00
N ALA A 13 -4.44 -13.43 8.25
CA ALA A 13 -3.52 -13.64 9.36
C ALA A 13 -3.44 -15.11 9.78
N PHE A 14 -4.49 -15.91 9.49
CA PHE A 14 -4.52 -17.31 9.87
C PHE A 14 -3.36 -18.08 9.24
N GLY A 15 -2.59 -18.74 10.08
CA GLY A 15 -1.44 -19.50 9.62
C GLY A 15 -0.23 -18.68 9.16
N SER A 16 -0.23 -17.34 9.26
CA SER A 16 0.88 -16.47 8.84
C SER A 16 2.23 -16.92 9.38
N ARG A 17 2.28 -17.37 10.64
CA ARG A 17 3.50 -17.89 11.28
C ARG A 17 4.09 -19.15 10.59
N LEU A 18 3.26 -19.94 9.90
CA LEU A 18 3.75 -21.11 9.16
C LEU A 18 4.54 -20.67 7.93
N PHE A 19 4.16 -19.55 7.32
CA PHE A 19 4.83 -19.00 6.14
C PHE A 19 6.13 -18.28 6.48
N GLU A 20 6.28 -17.78 7.71
CA GLU A 20 7.51 -17.09 8.15
C GLU A 20 8.75 -17.99 8.04
N LYS A 21 8.60 -19.31 8.24
CA LYS A 21 9.68 -20.29 8.04
C LYS A 21 10.23 -20.28 6.62
N ASN A 22 9.40 -19.90 5.65
CA ASN A 22 9.77 -19.75 4.24
C ASN A 22 10.06 -18.29 3.87
N ARG A 23 10.27 -17.40 4.86
CA ARG A 23 10.52 -15.97 4.69
C ARG A 23 9.38 -15.22 4.01
N ILE A 24 8.15 -15.71 4.12
CA ILE A 24 6.94 -15.04 3.67
C ILE A 24 6.27 -14.42 4.90
N PHE A 25 6.25 -13.09 4.94
CA PHE A 25 5.70 -12.32 6.06
C PHE A 25 4.33 -11.76 5.68
N ILE A 26 3.33 -12.03 6.49
CA ILE A 26 1.94 -11.65 6.25
C ILE A 26 1.44 -10.85 7.43
N ALA A 27 1.25 -9.55 7.23
CA ALA A 27 0.57 -8.67 8.16
C ALA A 27 -0.92 -8.59 7.75
N GLY A 28 -1.73 -9.50 8.28
CA GLY A 28 -3.16 -9.56 8.01
C GLY A 28 -3.95 -8.60 8.90
N MET A 29 -3.60 -8.51 10.17
CA MET A 29 -4.31 -7.68 11.15
C MET A 29 -3.77 -6.26 11.18
N ALA A 30 -4.66 -5.28 11.07
CA ALA A 30 -4.32 -3.88 11.32
C ALA A 30 -3.99 -3.65 12.80
N PRO A 31 -3.21 -2.61 13.14
CA PRO A 31 -3.07 -2.17 14.53
C PRO A 31 -4.42 -1.93 15.19
N GLY A 32 -4.55 -2.35 16.42
CA GLY A 32 -5.76 -2.25 17.22
C GLY A 32 -5.47 -2.55 18.69
N LYS A 33 -6.50 -2.68 19.51
CA LYS A 33 -6.38 -2.83 20.96
C LYS A 33 -5.44 -3.96 21.40
N GLU A 34 -5.56 -5.13 20.80
CA GLU A 34 -4.77 -6.31 21.19
C GLU A 34 -3.34 -6.31 20.64
N ASN A 35 -3.14 -5.70 19.47
CA ASN A 35 -1.85 -5.58 18.81
C ASN A 35 -1.70 -4.16 18.22
N PRO A 36 -1.27 -3.19 19.02
CA PRO A 36 -1.21 -1.79 18.58
C PRO A 36 -0.04 -1.49 17.64
N ARG A 37 0.86 -2.44 17.40
CA ARG A 37 2.10 -2.19 16.66
C ARG A 37 2.03 -2.72 15.22
N VAL A 38 2.67 -1.97 14.32
CA VAL A 38 2.93 -2.40 12.94
C VAL A 38 4.08 -3.39 12.92
N GLN A 39 3.94 -4.45 12.12
CA GLN A 39 5.03 -5.41 11.92
C GLN A 39 6.20 -4.74 11.21
N LYS A 40 7.37 -4.79 11.83
CA LYS A 40 8.63 -4.29 11.29
C LYS A 40 9.55 -5.47 10.94
N LEU A 41 10.11 -5.46 9.75
CA LEU A 41 11.14 -6.39 9.30
C LEU A 41 12.42 -5.62 9.02
N VAL A 42 13.52 -6.05 9.59
CA VAL A 42 14.83 -5.46 9.36
C VAL A 42 15.63 -6.37 8.43
N ARG A 43 16.23 -5.77 7.42
CA ARG A 43 17.19 -6.41 6.52
C ARG A 43 18.46 -5.58 6.48
N LYS A 44 19.56 -6.21 6.11
CA LYS A 44 20.87 -5.54 6.04
C LYS A 44 21.56 -5.96 4.76
N ASP A 45 22.12 -4.99 4.07
CA ASP A 45 22.98 -5.16 2.92
C ASP A 45 24.29 -4.36 3.07
N LYS A 46 25.03 -4.17 2.00
CA LYS A 46 26.29 -3.40 1.99
C LYS A 46 26.12 -1.92 2.33
N GLU A 47 24.94 -1.35 2.09
CA GLU A 47 24.62 0.06 2.35
C GLU A 47 24.01 0.27 3.76
N GLY A 48 23.90 -0.79 4.58
CA GLY A 48 23.38 -0.72 5.94
C GLY A 48 22.00 -1.36 6.11
N GLU A 49 21.25 -0.91 7.12
CA GLU A 49 19.93 -1.46 7.43
C GLU A 49 18.83 -0.88 6.55
N VAL A 50 17.86 -1.75 6.22
CA VAL A 50 16.59 -1.39 5.59
C VAL A 50 15.47 -1.88 6.47
N ASN A 51 14.61 -0.98 6.91
CA ASN A 51 13.43 -1.27 7.70
C ASN A 51 12.21 -1.35 6.79
N PHE A 52 11.51 -2.47 6.80
CA PHE A 52 10.23 -2.64 6.12
C PHE A 52 9.10 -2.62 7.14
N TYR A 53 8.19 -1.68 7.00
CA TYR A 53 6.98 -1.58 7.82
C TYR A 53 5.80 -2.11 7.02
N LEU A 54 5.11 -3.13 7.56
CA LEU A 54 3.98 -3.78 6.91
C LEU A 54 2.69 -3.24 7.51
N LEU A 55 2.04 -2.30 6.82
CA LEU A 55 0.84 -1.61 7.28
C LEU A 55 -0.40 -2.11 6.52
N PRO A 56 -1.23 -2.97 7.12
CA PRO A 56 -2.53 -3.36 6.58
C PRO A 56 -3.46 -2.17 6.36
N PHE A 57 -4.56 -2.39 5.62
CA PHE A 57 -5.60 -1.38 5.47
C PHE A 57 -6.13 -0.95 6.84
N LEU A 58 -6.00 0.35 7.13
CA LEU A 58 -6.47 0.94 8.37
C LEU A 58 -7.92 1.42 8.25
N ARG A 59 -8.67 1.25 9.33
CA ARG A 59 -9.94 1.92 9.55
C ARG A 59 -9.84 2.75 10.83
N PRO A 60 -10.33 3.99 10.85
CA PRO A 60 -10.30 4.82 12.07
C PRO A 60 -10.91 4.12 13.28
N SER A 61 -11.93 3.27 13.06
CA SER A 61 -12.57 2.49 14.14
C SER A 61 -11.62 1.56 14.88
N PHE A 62 -10.66 0.95 14.18
CA PHE A 62 -9.67 0.07 14.83
C PHE A 62 -8.67 0.87 15.66
N ILE A 63 -8.27 2.03 15.14
CA ILE A 63 -7.26 2.88 15.79
C ILE A 63 -7.81 3.54 17.05
N ARG A 64 -9.09 3.90 17.07
CA ARG A 64 -9.76 4.44 18.28
C ARG A 64 -9.79 3.47 19.47
N GLU A 65 -9.59 2.19 19.25
CA GLU A 65 -9.51 1.19 20.32
C GLU A 65 -8.14 1.16 21.01
N ILE A 66 -7.14 1.84 20.45
CA ILE A 66 -5.80 1.96 21.01
C ILE A 66 -5.82 3.11 22.03
N GLU A 67 -5.28 2.86 23.23
CA GLU A 67 -5.19 3.87 24.29
C GLU A 67 -4.46 5.13 23.80
N GLY A 68 -5.07 6.28 24.02
CA GLY A 68 -4.54 7.59 23.60
C GLY A 68 -4.88 7.97 22.14
N MET A 69 -5.63 7.13 21.42
CA MET A 69 -6.02 7.38 20.01
C MET A 69 -7.56 7.50 19.82
N GLU A 70 -8.32 7.67 20.89
CA GLU A 70 -9.78 7.68 20.87
C GLU A 70 -10.38 8.80 20.02
N GLN A 71 -9.62 9.90 19.80
CA GLN A 71 -10.03 11.07 19.03
C GLN A 71 -9.89 10.91 17.52
N VAL A 72 -9.22 9.85 17.04
CA VAL A 72 -8.99 9.60 15.60
C VAL A 72 -10.32 9.43 14.86
N LYS A 73 -10.58 10.26 13.85
CA LYS A 73 -11.84 10.29 13.09
C LYS A 73 -11.67 9.92 11.64
N THR A 74 -10.56 10.31 11.02
CA THR A 74 -10.31 10.16 9.59
C THR A 74 -9.25 9.10 9.32
N TYR A 75 -9.18 8.62 8.08
CA TYR A 75 -8.14 7.70 7.63
C TYR A 75 -6.76 8.37 7.65
N ASP A 76 -6.68 9.65 7.30
CA ASP A 76 -5.44 10.42 7.37
C ASP A 76 -4.91 10.50 8.81
N GLU A 77 -5.78 10.86 9.77
CA GLU A 77 -5.42 10.86 11.20
C GLU A 77 -4.98 9.47 11.68
N ALA A 78 -5.66 8.41 11.25
CA ALA A 78 -5.32 7.05 11.61
C ALA A 78 -3.92 6.64 11.12
N VAL A 79 -3.61 6.94 9.86
CA VAL A 79 -2.29 6.64 9.28
C VAL A 79 -1.20 7.44 9.97
N ARG A 80 -1.41 8.73 10.20
CA ARG A 80 -0.43 9.59 10.92
C ARG A 80 -0.19 9.12 12.34
N ALA A 81 -1.25 8.79 13.08
CA ALA A 81 -1.12 8.30 14.45
C ALA A 81 -0.32 6.99 14.51
N VAL A 82 -0.60 6.05 13.60
CA VAL A 82 0.12 4.77 13.54
C VAL A 82 1.58 4.98 13.12
N ILE A 83 1.87 5.86 12.15
CA ILE A 83 3.25 6.17 11.75
C ILE A 83 4.02 6.84 12.89
N ALA A 84 3.40 7.77 13.60
CA ALA A 84 4.03 8.38 14.78
C ALA A 84 4.38 7.34 15.85
N GLN A 85 3.50 6.35 16.07
CA GLN A 85 3.75 5.27 17.03
C GLN A 85 4.85 4.28 16.57
N MET A 86 5.10 4.17 15.25
CA MET A 86 6.19 3.32 14.74
C MET A 86 7.57 3.84 15.12
N GLU A 87 7.71 5.14 15.40
CA GLU A 87 8.97 5.83 15.67
C GLU A 87 10.09 5.41 14.69
N PRO A 88 9.92 5.65 13.38
CA PRO A 88 10.88 5.22 12.39
C PRO A 88 12.24 5.89 12.61
N ASP A 89 13.31 5.11 12.57
CA ASP A 89 14.67 5.68 12.52
C ASP A 89 14.92 6.25 11.11
N PHE A 90 14.76 7.55 10.95
CA PHE A 90 14.96 8.23 9.68
C PHE A 90 16.43 8.35 9.25
N SER A 91 17.40 7.93 10.06
CA SER A 91 18.79 7.78 9.63
C SER A 91 19.01 6.49 8.80
N ALA A 92 18.18 5.48 9.01
CA ALA A 92 18.15 4.25 8.23
C ALA A 92 17.23 4.38 7.00
N ARG A 93 17.35 3.43 6.07
CA ARG A 93 16.44 3.32 4.92
C ARG A 93 15.12 2.69 5.38
N ASN A 94 14.00 3.35 5.07
CA ASN A 94 12.68 2.93 5.51
C ASN A 94 11.74 2.73 4.31
N VAL A 95 11.15 1.56 4.23
CA VAL A 95 10.14 1.20 3.22
C VAL A 95 8.81 0.94 3.91
N LEU A 96 7.77 1.61 3.47
CA LEU A 96 6.41 1.33 3.89
C LEU A 96 5.71 0.45 2.83
N VAL A 97 5.21 -0.70 3.24
CA VAL A 97 4.33 -1.55 2.43
C VAL A 97 2.93 -1.39 3.00
N CYS A 98 2.00 -0.83 2.24
CA CYS A 98 0.68 -0.50 2.75
C CYS A 98 -0.43 -0.69 1.71
N HIS A 99 -1.68 -0.64 2.19
CA HIS A 99 -2.85 -0.65 1.32
C HIS A 99 -3.77 0.51 1.74
N GLN A 100 -3.59 1.69 1.10
CA GLN A 100 -4.31 2.92 1.45
C GLN A 100 -4.62 3.72 0.18
N PHE A 101 -5.64 4.60 0.27
CA PHE A 101 -5.98 5.54 -0.79
C PHE A 101 -5.27 6.87 -0.57
N PHE A 102 -4.18 7.10 -1.29
CA PHE A 102 -3.41 8.34 -1.18
C PHE A 102 -3.92 9.43 -2.11
N THR A 103 -3.97 10.65 -1.58
CA THR A 103 -4.20 11.89 -2.34
C THR A 103 -3.00 12.83 -2.23
N TRP A 104 -2.86 13.73 -3.18
CA TRP A 104 -1.82 14.75 -3.18
C TRP A 104 -2.41 16.13 -3.45
N ASN A 105 -2.29 17.04 -2.47
CA ASN A 105 -2.89 18.38 -2.53
C ASN A 105 -4.38 18.32 -2.90
N GLY A 106 -5.11 17.40 -2.29
CA GLY A 106 -6.53 17.18 -2.55
C GLY A 106 -6.86 16.52 -3.90
N LYS A 107 -5.85 16.17 -4.70
CA LYS A 107 -6.04 15.45 -5.97
C LYS A 107 -5.99 13.95 -5.76
N SER A 108 -7.02 13.26 -6.26
CA SER A 108 -7.07 11.79 -6.25
C SER A 108 -6.26 11.19 -7.40
N PRO A 109 -5.69 9.99 -7.21
CA PRO A 109 -5.09 9.23 -8.30
C PRO A 109 -6.15 8.83 -9.33
N GLU A 110 -5.71 8.44 -10.53
CA GLU A 110 -6.59 7.88 -11.55
C GLU A 110 -7.09 6.50 -11.11
N ARG A 111 -8.41 6.29 -11.22
CA ARG A 111 -9.10 5.06 -10.78
C ARG A 111 -9.74 4.33 -11.96
N SER A 112 -10.03 3.06 -11.72
CA SER A 112 -10.77 2.17 -12.62
C SER A 112 -12.17 1.90 -12.05
N ASP A 113 -13.12 1.49 -12.90
CA ASP A 113 -14.49 1.18 -12.49
C ASP A 113 -14.58 -0.02 -11.53
N SER A 114 -13.52 -0.83 -11.48
CA SER A 114 -13.39 -1.99 -10.56
C SER A 114 -13.02 -1.61 -9.13
N GLU A 115 -12.67 -0.36 -8.87
CA GLU A 115 -12.27 0.11 -7.55
C GLU A 115 -13.47 0.68 -6.79
N THR A 116 -13.67 0.18 -5.56
CA THR A 116 -14.75 0.68 -4.71
C THR A 116 -14.41 2.09 -4.22
N VAL A 117 -15.36 2.98 -4.33
CA VAL A 117 -15.23 4.37 -3.88
C VAL A 117 -15.98 4.54 -2.56
N SER A 118 -15.28 5.02 -1.55
CA SER A 118 -15.94 5.48 -0.33
C SER A 118 -16.71 6.79 -0.63
N VAL A 119 -17.96 6.84 -0.21
CA VAL A 119 -18.81 8.02 -0.39
C VAL A 119 -18.17 9.22 0.32
N GLY A 120 -17.97 10.32 -0.40
CA GLY A 120 -17.42 11.55 0.16
C GLY A 120 -15.90 11.56 0.41
N GLY A 121 -15.13 10.60 -0.16
CA GLY A 121 -13.66 10.59 -0.03
C GLY A 121 -13.17 10.38 1.41
N GLN A 122 -13.94 9.66 2.22
CA GLN A 122 -13.65 9.46 3.64
C GLN A 122 -12.37 8.65 3.90
N ASP A 123 -11.92 7.85 2.93
CA ASP A 123 -10.74 6.98 3.00
C ASP A 123 -9.44 7.65 2.49
N ASN A 124 -9.49 8.94 2.18
CA ASN A 124 -8.33 9.69 1.70
C ASN A 124 -7.25 9.83 2.79
N VAL A 125 -6.01 9.60 2.37
CA VAL A 125 -4.80 9.85 3.15
C VAL A 125 -3.89 10.77 2.33
N GLU A 126 -3.49 11.92 2.87
CA GLU A 126 -2.54 12.79 2.18
C GLU A 126 -1.13 12.18 2.15
N VAL A 127 -0.46 12.28 1.01
CA VAL A 127 0.91 11.76 0.81
C VAL A 127 1.87 12.28 1.86
N SER A 128 1.66 13.50 2.37
CA SER A 128 2.47 14.06 3.45
C SER A 128 2.51 13.21 4.73
N ALA A 129 1.56 12.29 4.91
CA ALA A 129 1.59 11.35 6.02
C ALA A 129 2.72 10.31 5.92
N VAL A 130 3.23 10.08 4.70
CA VAL A 130 4.20 9.02 4.38
C VAL A 130 5.45 9.53 3.67
N GLU A 131 5.58 10.83 3.46
CA GLU A 131 6.67 11.45 2.68
C GLU A 131 8.07 11.22 3.23
N THR A 132 8.19 10.86 4.52
CA THR A 132 9.46 10.63 5.19
C THR A 132 10.06 9.24 4.93
N PHE A 133 9.30 8.33 4.33
CA PHE A 133 9.80 7.03 3.91
C PHE A 133 10.62 7.16 2.61
N ASP A 134 11.68 6.36 2.47
CA ASP A 134 12.46 6.31 1.23
C ASP A 134 11.65 5.75 0.06
N TYR A 135 10.77 4.80 0.35
CA TYR A 135 9.84 4.24 -0.63
C TYR A 135 8.54 3.77 0.02
N VAL A 136 7.42 4.02 -0.64
CA VAL A 136 6.09 3.56 -0.23
C VAL A 136 5.51 2.67 -1.33
N ALA A 137 5.48 1.37 -1.06
CA ALA A 137 4.83 0.38 -1.91
C ALA A 137 3.34 0.32 -1.56
N ALA A 138 2.53 1.09 -2.29
CA ALA A 138 1.10 1.21 -2.04
C ALA A 138 0.28 0.22 -2.88
N GLY A 139 -0.68 -0.44 -2.25
CA GLY A 139 -1.80 -1.14 -2.88
C GLY A 139 -3.08 -0.32 -2.79
N HIS A 140 -4.15 -0.77 -3.40
CA HIS A 140 -5.50 -0.24 -3.49
C HIS A 140 -5.87 0.19 -4.91
N ILE A 141 -5.05 0.98 -5.59
CA ILE A 141 -5.33 1.47 -6.93
C ILE A 141 -4.82 0.48 -7.97
N HIS A 142 -5.69 0.14 -8.93
CA HIS A 142 -5.41 -0.87 -9.97
C HIS A 142 -4.53 -0.35 -11.11
N ARG A 143 -4.46 0.98 -11.30
CA ARG A 143 -3.60 1.60 -12.29
C ARG A 143 -2.20 1.85 -11.71
N PRO A 144 -1.12 1.37 -12.36
CA PRO A 144 0.24 1.72 -11.96
C PRO A 144 0.47 3.23 -12.09
N GLN A 145 0.79 3.90 -10.99
CA GLN A 145 1.04 5.35 -10.97
C GLN A 145 1.77 5.79 -9.70
N SER A 146 2.40 6.95 -9.74
CA SER A 146 2.93 7.64 -8.56
C SER A 146 1.93 8.68 -8.05
N VAL A 147 2.02 9.03 -6.77
CA VAL A 147 1.21 10.07 -6.12
C VAL A 147 2.11 11.01 -5.33
N GLY A 148 2.09 12.30 -5.64
CA GLY A 148 2.86 13.33 -4.93
C GLY A 148 4.37 13.30 -5.12
N GLY A 149 4.92 12.19 -5.60
CA GLY A 149 6.35 12.00 -5.83
C GLY A 149 6.65 10.58 -6.28
N ASP A 150 7.86 10.37 -6.79
CA ASP A 150 8.26 9.07 -7.34
C ASP A 150 8.48 7.99 -6.29
N HIS A 151 8.60 8.36 -5.03
CA HIS A 151 8.80 7.45 -3.90
C HIS A 151 7.49 6.84 -3.37
N VAL A 152 6.30 7.39 -3.71
CA VAL A 152 4.99 6.84 -3.35
C VAL A 152 4.32 6.29 -4.60
N ARG A 153 4.25 4.97 -4.72
CA ARG A 153 3.78 4.32 -5.95
C ARG A 153 2.76 3.22 -5.71
N TYR A 154 1.74 3.23 -6.55
CA TYR A 154 0.88 2.09 -6.78
C TYR A 154 1.49 1.22 -7.88
N CYS A 155 1.75 -0.03 -7.57
CA CYS A 155 2.15 -1.04 -8.56
C CYS A 155 0.99 -1.37 -9.51
N GLY A 156 -0.24 -1.18 -9.07
CA GLY A 156 -1.44 -1.58 -9.78
C GLY A 156 -1.79 -3.05 -9.54
N SER A 157 -2.83 -3.50 -10.20
CA SER A 157 -3.22 -4.92 -10.19
C SER A 157 -2.45 -5.71 -11.26
N PRO A 158 -2.13 -7.00 -11.03
CA PRO A 158 -1.39 -7.81 -12.00
C PRO A 158 -2.19 -8.12 -13.26
N LEU A 159 -3.51 -8.09 -13.19
CA LEU A 159 -4.44 -8.32 -14.31
C LEU A 159 -5.45 -7.19 -14.38
N LYS A 160 -6.17 -7.10 -15.51
CA LYS A 160 -7.27 -6.16 -15.72
C LYS A 160 -8.56 -6.76 -15.17
N TYR A 161 -9.21 -6.06 -14.25
CA TYR A 161 -10.45 -6.51 -13.61
C TYR A 161 -11.72 -5.86 -14.18
N SER A 162 -11.56 -4.84 -15.03
CA SER A 162 -12.70 -4.18 -15.70
C SER A 162 -12.35 -3.75 -17.12
N VAL A 163 -13.38 -3.45 -17.92
CA VAL A 163 -13.22 -2.94 -19.29
C VAL A 163 -12.59 -1.54 -19.28
N SER A 164 -12.76 -0.76 -18.22
CA SER A 164 -12.11 0.55 -18.08
C SER A 164 -10.57 0.44 -18.02
N GLU A 165 -10.05 -0.73 -17.65
CA GLU A 165 -8.62 -1.01 -17.59
C GLU A 165 -8.03 -1.50 -18.93
N ALA A 166 -8.84 -1.66 -19.99
CA ALA A 166 -8.40 -2.24 -21.26
C ALA A 166 -7.17 -1.55 -21.88
N GLY A 167 -7.02 -0.23 -21.68
CA GLY A 167 -5.87 0.54 -22.15
C GLY A 167 -4.68 0.60 -21.17
N GLN A 168 -4.75 -0.07 -20.03
CA GLN A 168 -3.66 -0.05 -19.06
C GLN A 168 -2.63 -1.16 -19.33
N GLU A 169 -1.36 -0.84 -19.16
CA GLU A 169 -0.29 -1.83 -19.09
C GLU A 169 -0.13 -2.28 -17.65
N LYS A 170 -0.33 -3.55 -17.39
CA LYS A 170 -0.09 -4.17 -16.10
C LYS A 170 1.37 -4.59 -15.96
N GLY A 171 1.86 -4.61 -14.72
CA GLY A 171 3.27 -4.93 -14.45
C GLY A 171 3.54 -5.09 -12.97
N ILE A 172 4.80 -5.37 -12.67
CA ILE A 172 5.36 -5.24 -11.33
C ILE A 172 6.35 -4.08 -11.31
N LEU A 173 6.62 -3.55 -10.14
CA LEU A 173 7.67 -2.54 -9.95
C LEU A 173 8.86 -3.21 -9.29
N GLU A 174 10.01 -3.19 -9.98
CA GLU A 174 11.30 -3.50 -9.39
C GLU A 174 11.85 -2.24 -8.74
N VAL A 175 12.15 -2.34 -7.44
CA VAL A 175 12.64 -1.21 -6.65
C VAL A 175 14.04 -1.51 -6.16
N THR A 176 14.99 -0.72 -6.59
CA THR A 176 16.37 -0.78 -6.13
C THR A 176 16.63 0.32 -5.11
N LEU A 177 17.03 -0.08 -3.91
CA LEU A 177 17.42 0.83 -2.83
C LEU A 177 18.95 0.92 -2.78
N GLY A 178 19.50 2.08 -3.13
CA GLY A 178 20.90 2.42 -2.94
C GLY A 178 21.18 2.92 -1.51
N LYS A 179 22.00 3.95 -1.38
CA LYS A 179 22.17 4.67 -0.11
C LYS A 179 20.87 5.35 0.31
N LYS A 180 20.80 5.81 1.56
CA LYS A 180 19.66 6.60 2.06
C LYS A 180 19.27 7.69 1.06
N GLY A 181 17.97 7.66 0.65
CA GLY A 181 17.41 8.61 -0.32
C GLY A 181 17.65 8.25 -1.80
N ASP A 182 18.44 7.22 -2.10
CA ASP A 182 18.68 6.76 -3.48
C ASP A 182 17.77 5.58 -3.79
N VAL A 183 16.73 5.83 -4.60
CA VAL A 183 15.71 4.84 -4.97
C VAL A 183 15.49 4.89 -6.48
N THR A 184 15.65 3.74 -7.13
CA THR A 184 15.33 3.56 -8.54
C THR A 184 14.17 2.61 -8.69
N VAL A 185 13.22 2.95 -9.56
CA VAL A 185 12.02 2.14 -9.79
C VAL A 185 11.88 1.86 -11.28
N GLU A 186 11.84 0.58 -11.62
CA GLU A 186 11.63 0.11 -12.99
C GLU A 186 10.33 -0.70 -13.08
N LYS A 187 9.57 -0.47 -14.15
CA LYS A 187 8.36 -1.24 -14.41
C LYS A 187 8.67 -2.42 -15.32
N ILE A 188 8.41 -3.62 -14.82
CA ILE A 188 8.49 -4.85 -15.59
C ILE A 188 7.08 -5.22 -16.06
N PRO A 189 6.79 -5.17 -17.38
CA PRO A 189 5.45 -5.44 -17.90
C PRO A 189 5.06 -6.92 -17.68
N LEU A 190 3.81 -7.15 -17.33
CA LEU A 190 3.22 -8.48 -17.28
C LEU A 190 2.39 -8.71 -18.55
N VAL A 191 2.69 -9.80 -19.25
CA VAL A 191 1.95 -10.23 -20.43
C VAL A 191 1.00 -11.35 -20.01
N PRO A 192 -0.32 -11.09 -19.90
CA PRO A 192 -1.28 -12.10 -19.50
C PRO A 192 -1.52 -13.10 -20.64
N LEU A 193 -1.83 -14.35 -20.29
CA LEU A 193 -2.21 -15.38 -21.28
C LEU A 193 -3.46 -14.97 -22.07
N ARG A 194 -4.38 -14.26 -21.41
CA ARG A 194 -5.58 -13.67 -22.01
C ARG A 194 -5.73 -12.25 -21.48
N ASP A 195 -6.02 -11.30 -22.37
CA ASP A 195 -6.13 -9.89 -22.01
C ASP A 195 -7.55 -9.34 -22.24
N VAL A 196 -7.89 -8.27 -21.52
CA VAL A 196 -9.14 -7.52 -21.69
C VAL A 196 -8.91 -6.45 -22.76
N ARG A 197 -9.76 -6.45 -23.80
CA ARG A 197 -9.74 -5.44 -24.86
C ARG A 197 -11.15 -4.94 -25.16
N LYS A 198 -11.25 -3.69 -25.58
CA LYS A 198 -12.50 -3.08 -26.02
C LYS A 198 -12.56 -3.13 -27.56
N ILE A 199 -13.58 -3.78 -28.07
CA ILE A 199 -13.84 -3.85 -29.49
C ILE A 199 -15.10 -3.01 -29.81
N ARG A 200 -15.01 -2.16 -30.80
CA ARG A 200 -16.15 -1.40 -31.34
C ARG A 200 -16.36 -1.74 -32.80
N GLY A 201 -17.59 -1.95 -33.22
CA GLY A 201 -17.95 -2.26 -34.61
C GLY A 201 -19.46 -2.21 -34.83
N LYS A 202 -19.87 -2.28 -36.07
CA LYS A 202 -21.29 -2.49 -36.42
C LYS A 202 -21.57 -3.99 -36.29
N LEU A 203 -22.72 -4.33 -35.72
CA LEU A 203 -23.29 -5.68 -35.81
C LEU A 203 -23.84 -5.82 -37.23
N SER A 204 -23.29 -6.73 -38.02
CA SER A 204 -23.81 -7.13 -39.33
C SER A 204 -24.83 -8.23 -39.19
#